data_8d4072ff941858bac4ff368c63e42c7f
#
_entry.id   8d4072ff941858bac4ff368c63e42c7f
#
_cell.length_a   1.000
_cell.length_b   1.000
_cell.length_c   1.000
_cell.angle_alpha   90.00
_cell.angle_beta   90.00
_cell.angle_gamma   90.00
#
_symmetry.space_group_name_H-M   'P 1'
#
loop_
_entity.id
_entity.type
_entity.pdbx_description
1 polymer ?
#
loop_
_entity_poly.entity_id
_entity_poly.type
_entity_poly.pdbx_seq_one_letter_code
_entity_poly.pdbx_strand_id
1 'polypeptide(L)'
;MNKVLVVGGAGYIGSHVAYELLNEGYSVRIYDDFSNGLHRRVDGKFRDIVEGDILDREKLIEAMHGIDSVIHLAAKKAVGESVTNPLKYYENNVGGTLNILAAMSVKKVKTIVFSSSAAVYSPNDKDAVEESDATVPLSPYGETKLLSEQLITTVGEAEKISHTSLRYFNVVGSAIPEFGDNSKDNLVPKVFSALKSGDRPEIYGESYPTPDGSCIRDYIHVQDLAKAHIAALKRCESGFTSAIYNVGSGRGYSVKEMMNQISETLGKDINPIVAPARAGDSPKLIASIEKIERELGWKPVATLKEMIDSSWAAESANL
;
A
#
# COMPACT_ATOMS: atom_id res chain seq x y z
N MET A 1 -11.60 23.75 6.86
CA MET A 1 -11.63 22.34 6.36
C MET A 1 -10.22 22.05 5.91
N ASN A 2 -9.54 21.10 6.56
CA ASN A 2 -8.15 20.77 6.21
C ASN A 2 -8.08 20.19 4.82
N LYS A 3 -7.08 20.62 4.05
CA LYS A 3 -6.85 20.17 2.68
C LYS A 3 -5.65 19.25 2.60
N VAL A 4 -5.86 18.05 2.07
CA VAL A 4 -4.85 17.00 1.98
C VAL A 4 -4.41 16.80 0.54
N LEU A 5 -3.11 16.83 0.29
CA LEU A 5 -2.50 16.39 -0.96
C LEU A 5 -2.27 14.88 -0.91
N VAL A 6 -2.94 14.13 -1.78
CA VAL A 6 -2.73 12.69 -1.94
C VAL A 6 -1.83 12.45 -3.13
N VAL A 7 -0.56 12.19 -2.89
CA VAL A 7 0.45 11.93 -3.91
C VAL A 7 0.41 10.45 -4.28
N GLY A 8 0.12 10.14 -5.54
CA GLY A 8 -0.24 8.80 -6.00
C GLY A 8 -1.75 8.50 -5.84
N GLY A 9 -2.58 9.54 -5.86
CA GLY A 9 -4.01 9.44 -5.54
C GLY A 9 -4.88 8.78 -6.61
N ALA A 10 -4.41 8.64 -7.86
CA ALA A 10 -5.09 7.89 -8.91
C ALA A 10 -4.71 6.39 -8.93
N GLY A 11 -3.78 5.99 -8.07
CA GLY A 11 -3.42 4.58 -7.84
C GLY A 11 -4.53 3.80 -7.11
N TYR A 12 -4.36 2.47 -7.01
CA TYR A 12 -5.30 1.58 -6.34
C TYR A 12 -5.55 1.99 -4.86
N ILE A 13 -4.51 2.05 -4.05
CA ILE A 13 -4.64 2.43 -2.63
C ILE A 13 -4.97 3.92 -2.50
N GLY A 14 -4.32 4.77 -3.32
CA GLY A 14 -4.48 6.22 -3.25
C GLY A 14 -5.91 6.70 -3.49
N SER A 15 -6.63 6.10 -4.44
CA SER A 15 -8.03 6.44 -4.70
C SER A 15 -8.95 6.09 -3.52
N HIS A 16 -8.72 4.96 -2.84
CA HIS A 16 -9.46 4.60 -1.63
C HIS A 16 -9.17 5.55 -0.46
N VAL A 17 -7.88 5.90 -0.26
CA VAL A 17 -7.49 6.88 0.77
C VAL A 17 -8.12 8.23 0.49
N ALA A 18 -8.04 8.71 -0.75
CA ALA A 18 -8.63 9.97 -1.16
C ALA A 18 -10.16 10.00 -0.96
N TYR A 19 -10.83 8.88 -1.26
CA TYR A 19 -12.27 8.74 -1.07
C TYR A 19 -12.67 8.73 0.41
N GLU A 20 -11.93 8.00 1.26
CA GLU A 20 -12.16 8.02 2.71
C GLU A 20 -11.90 9.41 3.32
N LEU A 21 -10.91 10.16 2.82
CA LEU A 21 -10.70 11.56 3.24
C LEU A 21 -11.92 12.43 2.95
N LEU A 22 -12.54 12.30 1.76
CA LEU A 22 -13.78 13.03 1.45
C LEU A 22 -14.93 12.65 2.40
N ASN A 23 -15.08 11.36 2.71
CA ASN A 23 -16.11 10.87 3.63
C ASN A 23 -15.92 11.42 5.06
N GLU A 24 -14.65 11.63 5.47
CA GLU A 24 -14.28 12.22 6.75
C GLU A 24 -14.30 13.78 6.74
N GLY A 25 -14.74 14.40 5.64
CA GLY A 25 -14.92 15.84 5.52
C GLY A 25 -13.66 16.63 5.19
N TYR A 26 -12.58 16.00 4.75
CA TYR A 26 -11.40 16.71 4.23
C TYR A 26 -11.63 17.23 2.81
N SER A 27 -10.95 18.32 2.47
CA SER A 27 -10.74 18.69 1.07
C SER A 27 -9.54 17.92 0.51
N VAL A 28 -9.66 17.38 -0.70
CA VAL A 28 -8.62 16.53 -1.28
C VAL A 28 -8.12 17.12 -2.59
N ARG A 29 -6.80 17.21 -2.73
CA ARG A 29 -6.10 17.38 -4.01
C ARG A 29 -5.39 16.08 -4.37
N ILE A 30 -5.64 15.56 -5.56
CA ILE A 30 -4.90 14.43 -6.14
C ILE A 30 -3.67 14.97 -6.86
N TYR A 31 -2.52 14.31 -6.67
CA TYR A 31 -1.31 14.50 -7.47
C TYR A 31 -0.85 13.14 -7.98
N ASP A 32 -0.81 12.94 -9.30
CA ASP A 32 -0.48 11.65 -9.91
C ASP A 32 0.08 11.87 -11.32
N ASP A 33 1.04 11.05 -11.75
CA ASP A 33 1.58 11.08 -13.11
C ASP A 33 0.78 10.21 -14.09
N PHE A 34 -0.22 9.51 -13.60
CA PHE A 34 -1.04 8.54 -14.33
C PHE A 34 -0.27 7.41 -15.04
N SER A 35 1.00 7.21 -14.70
CA SER A 35 1.79 6.10 -15.28
C SER A 35 1.25 4.72 -14.89
N ASN A 36 0.64 4.61 -13.71
CA ASN A 36 -0.08 3.44 -13.21
C ASN A 36 -1.44 3.82 -12.59
N GLY A 37 -1.66 5.10 -12.35
CA GLY A 37 -2.94 5.67 -11.95
C GLY A 37 -3.96 5.58 -13.09
N LEU A 38 -5.24 5.53 -12.74
CA LEU A 38 -6.32 5.41 -13.72
C LEU A 38 -7.30 6.57 -13.59
N HIS A 39 -7.57 7.26 -14.69
CA HIS A 39 -8.55 8.36 -14.76
C HIS A 39 -9.92 7.96 -14.21
N ARG A 40 -10.42 6.75 -14.52
CA ARG A 40 -11.71 6.25 -14.01
C ARG A 40 -11.81 6.23 -12.47
N ARG A 41 -10.68 6.20 -11.74
CA ARG A 41 -10.68 6.23 -10.28
C ARG A 41 -10.88 7.63 -9.72
N VAL A 42 -10.58 8.65 -10.50
CA VAL A 42 -10.58 10.04 -10.01
C VAL A 42 -11.58 10.94 -10.73
N ASP A 43 -11.84 10.72 -12.01
CA ASP A 43 -12.74 11.55 -12.83
C ASP A 43 -14.16 11.52 -12.28
N GLY A 44 -14.76 12.72 -12.16
CA GLY A 44 -16.11 12.90 -11.62
C GLY A 44 -16.25 12.71 -10.11
N LYS A 45 -15.23 12.18 -9.42
CA LYS A 45 -15.23 11.96 -7.97
C LYS A 45 -14.44 13.04 -7.22
N PHE A 46 -13.33 13.49 -7.82
CA PHE A 46 -12.48 14.53 -7.25
C PHE A 46 -12.47 15.76 -8.16
N ARG A 47 -12.52 16.96 -7.57
CA ARG A 47 -12.55 18.23 -8.32
C ARG A 47 -11.17 18.87 -8.50
N ASP A 48 -10.22 18.51 -7.66
CA ASP A 48 -8.90 19.12 -7.61
C ASP A 48 -7.86 18.02 -7.91
N ILE A 49 -7.50 17.93 -9.18
CA ILE A 49 -6.57 16.93 -9.71
C ILE A 49 -5.44 17.68 -10.41
N VAL A 50 -4.21 17.35 -10.03
CA VAL A 50 -2.97 17.85 -10.64
C VAL A 50 -2.23 16.65 -11.22
N GLU A 51 -2.14 16.57 -12.55
CA GLU A 51 -1.27 15.60 -13.20
C GLU A 51 0.19 16.04 -13.06
N GLY A 52 1.07 15.22 -12.50
CA GLY A 52 2.47 15.57 -12.31
C GLY A 52 3.33 14.44 -11.78
N ASP A 53 4.61 14.46 -12.13
CA ASP A 53 5.63 13.52 -11.67
C ASP A 53 6.20 13.99 -10.33
N ILE A 54 6.45 13.07 -9.39
CA ILE A 54 7.10 13.37 -8.11
C ILE A 54 8.57 13.78 -8.28
N LEU A 55 9.15 13.57 -9.44
CA LEU A 55 10.48 14.08 -9.80
C LEU A 55 10.45 15.55 -10.25
N ASP A 56 9.29 16.10 -10.60
CA ASP A 56 9.10 17.52 -10.91
C ASP A 56 8.88 18.33 -9.62
N ARG A 57 9.98 18.81 -9.04
CA ARG A 57 9.97 19.58 -7.79
C ARG A 57 9.19 20.89 -7.90
N GLU A 58 9.28 21.59 -9.01
CA GLU A 58 8.58 22.88 -9.19
C GLU A 58 7.08 22.67 -9.18
N LYS A 59 6.61 21.68 -9.94
CA LYS A 59 5.20 21.31 -9.98
C LYS A 59 4.66 20.82 -8.63
N LEU A 60 5.47 20.07 -7.85
CA LEU A 60 5.12 19.70 -6.48
C LEU A 60 4.96 20.92 -5.56
N ILE A 61 5.88 21.91 -5.67
CA ILE A 61 5.79 23.16 -4.91
C ILE A 61 4.49 23.91 -5.25
N GLU A 62 4.13 23.98 -6.52
CA GLU A 62 2.87 24.58 -6.95
C GLU A 62 1.65 23.79 -6.43
N ALA A 63 1.68 22.47 -6.55
CA ALA A 63 0.61 21.59 -6.10
C ALA A 63 0.39 21.65 -4.58
N MET A 64 1.40 22.03 -3.80
CA MET A 64 1.28 22.20 -2.34
C MET A 64 0.71 23.56 -1.90
N HIS A 65 0.32 24.44 -2.85
CA HIS A 65 -0.31 25.70 -2.46
C HIS A 65 -1.67 25.48 -1.78
N GLY A 66 -1.81 25.96 -0.55
CA GLY A 66 -3.02 25.82 0.27
C GLY A 66 -3.27 24.40 0.80
N ILE A 67 -2.23 23.58 0.90
CA ILE A 67 -2.26 22.23 1.46
C ILE A 67 -1.85 22.29 2.94
N ASP A 68 -2.58 21.57 3.80
CA ASP A 68 -2.30 21.45 5.22
C ASP A 68 -1.51 20.18 5.55
N SER A 69 -1.77 19.09 4.82
CA SER A 69 -1.20 17.76 5.08
C SER A 69 -0.93 16.99 3.78
N VAL A 70 0.04 16.08 3.81
CA VAL A 70 0.39 15.21 2.68
C VAL A 70 0.18 13.74 3.05
N ILE A 71 -0.40 12.97 2.13
CA ILE A 71 -0.34 11.50 2.17
C ILE A 71 0.44 11.04 0.93
N HIS A 72 1.59 10.40 1.16
CA HIS A 72 2.52 9.99 0.11
C HIS A 72 2.43 8.50 -0.18
N LEU A 73 1.80 8.14 -1.33
CA LEU A 73 1.65 6.77 -1.80
C LEU A 73 2.39 6.49 -3.11
N ALA A 74 2.77 7.55 -3.86
CA ALA A 74 3.42 7.37 -5.16
C ALA A 74 4.75 6.63 -5.02
N ALA A 75 4.89 5.50 -5.71
CA ALA A 75 6.13 4.73 -5.79
C ALA A 75 6.08 3.72 -6.94
N LYS A 76 7.22 3.35 -7.48
CA LYS A 76 7.38 2.12 -8.25
C LYS A 76 7.43 0.95 -7.25
N LYS A 77 6.64 -0.14 -7.47
CA LYS A 77 6.39 -1.16 -6.44
C LYS A 77 6.71 -2.61 -6.84
N ALA A 78 7.06 -2.88 -8.10
CA ALA A 78 7.30 -4.22 -8.58
C ALA A 78 8.65 -4.75 -8.08
N VAL A 79 8.62 -5.68 -7.10
CA VAL A 79 9.82 -6.22 -6.44
C VAL A 79 10.77 -6.84 -7.46
N GLY A 80 10.26 -7.65 -8.39
CA GLY A 80 11.09 -8.28 -9.44
C GLY A 80 11.78 -7.26 -10.34
N GLU A 81 11.07 -6.23 -10.82
CA GLU A 81 11.67 -5.16 -11.62
C GLU A 81 12.72 -4.37 -10.84
N SER A 82 12.52 -4.19 -9.54
CA SER A 82 13.51 -3.46 -8.72
C SER A 82 14.88 -4.13 -8.71
N VAL A 83 14.93 -5.46 -8.81
CA VAL A 83 16.20 -6.21 -8.86
C VAL A 83 16.90 -6.03 -10.21
N THR A 84 16.15 -5.96 -11.30
CA THR A 84 16.71 -5.82 -12.66
C THR A 84 16.97 -4.37 -13.05
N ASN A 85 16.27 -3.41 -12.45
CA ASN A 85 16.40 -1.99 -12.74
C ASN A 85 16.40 -1.12 -11.45
N PRO A 86 17.39 -1.29 -10.54
CA PRO A 86 17.39 -0.64 -9.24
C PRO A 86 17.44 0.89 -9.32
N LEU A 87 18.20 1.47 -10.24
CA LEU A 87 18.34 2.93 -10.35
C LEU A 87 17.00 3.62 -10.55
N LYS A 88 16.10 3.06 -11.38
CA LYS A 88 14.74 3.56 -11.57
C LYS A 88 13.96 3.64 -10.23
N TYR A 89 14.19 2.70 -9.33
CA TYR A 89 13.51 2.66 -8.02
C TYR A 89 14.09 3.68 -7.05
N TYR A 90 15.42 3.82 -6.98
CA TYR A 90 16.05 4.83 -6.13
C TYR A 90 15.71 6.25 -6.60
N GLU A 91 15.84 6.52 -7.88
CA GLU A 91 15.49 7.82 -8.46
C GLU A 91 14.03 8.17 -8.18
N ASN A 92 13.10 7.28 -8.54
CA ASN A 92 11.67 7.55 -8.36
C ASN A 92 11.26 7.60 -6.88
N ASN A 93 11.59 6.58 -6.09
CA ASN A 93 11.01 6.45 -4.75
C ASN A 93 11.73 7.34 -3.73
N VAL A 94 13.07 7.31 -3.70
CA VAL A 94 13.85 8.13 -2.76
C VAL A 94 13.96 9.57 -3.25
N GLY A 95 14.27 9.78 -4.53
CA GLY A 95 14.32 11.10 -5.14
C GLY A 95 12.96 11.82 -5.09
N GLY A 96 11.87 11.09 -5.39
CA GLY A 96 10.51 11.62 -5.26
C GLY A 96 10.16 12.01 -3.83
N THR A 97 10.49 11.16 -2.84
CA THR A 97 10.29 11.48 -1.41
C THR A 97 11.08 12.74 -1.01
N LEU A 98 12.33 12.87 -1.46
CA LEU A 98 13.14 14.06 -1.22
C LEU A 98 12.48 15.33 -1.80
N ASN A 99 11.95 15.27 -3.02
CA ASN A 99 11.26 16.39 -3.64
C ASN A 99 9.98 16.78 -2.91
N ILE A 100 9.20 15.80 -2.43
CA ILE A 100 8.01 16.05 -1.61
C ILE A 100 8.39 16.78 -0.33
N LEU A 101 9.40 16.31 0.41
CA LEU A 101 9.86 16.97 1.64
C LEU A 101 10.40 18.38 1.37
N ALA A 102 11.14 18.57 0.28
CA ALA A 102 11.62 19.89 -0.12
C ALA A 102 10.46 20.85 -0.45
N ALA A 103 9.43 20.38 -1.14
CA ALA A 103 8.23 21.17 -1.44
C ALA A 103 7.43 21.49 -0.17
N MET A 104 7.32 20.52 0.78
CA MET A 104 6.71 20.73 2.10
C MET A 104 7.45 21.81 2.90
N SER A 105 8.79 21.80 2.90
CA SER A 105 9.63 22.80 3.57
C SER A 105 9.36 24.20 3.00
N VAL A 106 9.38 24.35 1.67
CA VAL A 106 9.09 25.63 0.99
C VAL A 106 7.68 26.15 1.33
N LYS A 107 6.67 25.28 1.34
CA LYS A 107 5.26 25.66 1.62
C LYS A 107 4.88 25.61 3.08
N LYS A 108 5.81 25.22 3.97
CA LYS A 108 5.61 25.09 5.42
C LYS A 108 4.50 24.08 5.79
N VAL A 109 4.31 23.05 4.98
CA VAL A 109 3.41 21.94 5.29
C VAL A 109 4.09 21.08 6.36
N LYS A 110 3.39 20.80 7.47
CA LYS A 110 4.00 20.20 8.67
C LYS A 110 3.43 18.84 9.05
N THR A 111 2.72 18.20 8.12
CA THR A 111 2.10 16.89 8.36
C THR A 111 2.27 15.97 7.15
N ILE A 112 2.84 14.77 7.37
CA ILE A 112 2.95 13.74 6.34
C ILE A 112 2.63 12.35 6.87
N VAL A 113 1.83 11.59 6.12
CA VAL A 113 1.66 10.14 6.27
C VAL A 113 2.32 9.45 5.07
N PHE A 114 3.22 8.55 5.34
CA PHE A 114 3.96 7.83 4.30
C PHE A 114 3.52 6.37 4.18
N SER A 115 3.21 5.95 2.99
CA SER A 115 2.93 4.57 2.62
C SER A 115 4.24 3.80 2.46
N SER A 116 4.70 3.17 3.55
CA SER A 116 5.83 2.26 3.57
C SER A 116 5.40 0.83 3.18
N SER A 117 6.12 -0.19 3.57
CA SER A 117 5.86 -1.56 3.15
C SER A 117 6.44 -2.57 4.14
N ALA A 118 5.79 -3.74 4.29
CA ALA A 118 6.36 -4.90 4.95
C ALA A 118 7.65 -5.42 4.27
N ALA A 119 7.93 -5.01 3.03
CA ALA A 119 9.17 -5.35 2.31
C ALA A 119 10.44 -4.76 2.94
N VAL A 120 10.33 -3.90 3.96
CA VAL A 120 11.47 -3.43 4.75
C VAL A 120 12.00 -4.49 5.71
N TYR A 121 11.18 -5.50 6.06
CA TYR A 121 11.58 -6.57 6.94
C TYR A 121 12.34 -7.68 6.22
N SER A 122 13.24 -8.34 6.95
CA SER A 122 13.80 -9.62 6.54
C SER A 122 12.89 -10.77 6.96
N PRO A 123 12.97 -11.93 6.29
CA PRO A 123 12.38 -13.16 6.81
C PRO A 123 12.88 -13.44 8.22
N ASN A 124 11.98 -13.86 9.08
CA ASN A 124 12.28 -14.29 10.43
C ASN A 124 11.35 -15.44 10.84
N ASP A 125 11.66 -16.09 11.95
CA ASP A 125 10.91 -17.26 12.46
C ASP A 125 9.79 -16.86 13.44
N LYS A 126 9.49 -15.55 13.58
CA LYS A 126 8.45 -15.06 14.47
C LYS A 126 7.05 -15.36 13.93
N ASP A 127 6.10 -15.46 14.83
CA ASP A 127 4.68 -15.61 14.49
C ASP A 127 4.11 -14.36 13.82
N ALA A 128 4.54 -13.18 14.27
CA ALA A 128 4.24 -11.90 13.67
C ALA A 128 5.44 -10.95 13.82
N VAL A 129 5.65 -10.06 12.85
CA VAL A 129 6.70 -9.04 12.91
C VAL A 129 6.19 -7.79 13.62
N GLU A 130 7.03 -7.21 14.46
CA GLU A 130 6.81 -5.96 15.17
C GLU A 130 7.58 -4.81 14.52
N GLU A 131 7.19 -3.57 14.79
CA GLU A 131 7.87 -2.37 14.26
C GLU A 131 9.32 -2.23 14.78
N SER A 132 9.62 -2.84 15.93
CA SER A 132 10.96 -2.90 16.54
C SER A 132 11.88 -3.95 15.92
N ASP A 133 11.35 -4.82 15.06
CA ASP A 133 12.15 -5.86 14.41
C ASP A 133 13.15 -5.28 13.40
N ALA A 134 14.22 -6.04 13.21
CA ALA A 134 15.27 -5.63 12.28
C ALA A 134 14.74 -5.44 10.86
N THR A 135 15.08 -4.30 10.28
CA THR A 135 14.76 -3.96 8.91
C THR A 135 15.97 -4.23 8.01
N VAL A 136 15.94 -5.37 7.32
CA VAL A 136 16.97 -5.79 6.35
C VAL A 136 16.27 -6.18 5.05
N PRO A 137 15.96 -5.20 4.19
CA PRO A 137 15.22 -5.44 2.96
C PRO A 137 15.95 -6.42 2.03
N LEU A 138 15.21 -7.34 1.41
CA LEU A 138 15.77 -8.29 0.44
C LEU A 138 15.72 -7.81 -1.01
N SER A 139 15.21 -6.61 -1.26
CA SER A 139 15.05 -6.06 -2.60
C SER A 139 15.31 -4.56 -2.62
N PRO A 140 15.75 -4.01 -3.77
CA PRO A 140 15.90 -2.56 -3.93
C PRO A 140 14.58 -1.80 -3.67
N TYR A 141 13.41 -2.37 -3.99
CA TYR A 141 12.12 -1.78 -3.62
C TYR A 141 11.99 -1.62 -2.10
N GLY A 142 12.21 -2.69 -1.33
CA GLY A 142 12.16 -2.64 0.14
C GLY A 142 13.18 -1.65 0.70
N GLU A 143 14.39 -1.63 0.14
CA GLU A 143 15.44 -0.68 0.54
C GLU A 143 15.04 0.78 0.27
N THR A 144 14.43 1.08 -0.89
CA THR A 144 13.93 2.44 -1.17
C THR A 144 12.83 2.87 -0.20
N LYS A 145 11.97 1.95 0.27
CA LYS A 145 10.97 2.25 1.29
C LYS A 145 11.61 2.56 2.63
N LEU A 146 12.59 1.77 3.05
CA LEU A 146 13.33 2.01 4.30
C LEU A 146 14.11 3.33 4.26
N LEU A 147 14.81 3.63 3.17
CA LEU A 147 15.51 4.90 2.99
C LEU A 147 14.54 6.10 3.02
N SER A 148 13.36 5.96 2.44
CA SER A 148 12.32 7.00 2.50
C SER A 148 11.80 7.21 3.92
N GLU A 149 11.61 6.14 4.73
CA GLU A 149 11.27 6.27 6.16
C GLU A 149 12.35 7.06 6.92
N GLN A 150 13.62 6.71 6.72
CA GLN A 150 14.76 7.38 7.37
C GLN A 150 14.87 8.85 6.95
N LEU A 151 14.68 9.16 5.67
CA LEU A 151 14.69 10.52 5.15
C LEU A 151 13.55 11.35 5.77
N ILE A 152 12.33 10.82 5.81
CA ILE A 152 11.17 11.49 6.41
C ILE A 152 11.40 11.73 7.90
N THR A 153 11.94 10.74 8.63
CA THR A 153 12.25 10.88 10.05
C THR A 153 13.28 11.97 10.29
N THR A 154 14.41 11.92 9.57
CA THR A 154 15.51 12.89 9.75
C THR A 154 15.06 14.32 9.45
N VAL A 155 14.39 14.54 8.31
CA VAL A 155 13.88 15.87 7.92
C VAL A 155 12.73 16.29 8.84
N GLY A 156 11.85 15.35 9.19
CA GLY A 156 10.70 15.59 10.07
C GLY A 156 11.13 16.09 11.45
N GLU A 157 12.14 15.49 12.05
CA GLU A 157 12.69 15.92 13.34
C GLU A 157 13.36 17.28 13.25
N ALA A 158 14.14 17.53 12.20
CA ALA A 158 14.83 18.82 12.01
C ALA A 158 13.87 19.97 11.76
N GLU A 159 12.84 19.76 10.94
CA GLU A 159 11.89 20.80 10.53
C GLU A 159 10.59 20.80 11.32
N LYS A 160 10.44 19.93 12.33
CA LYS A 160 9.21 19.74 13.12
C LYS A 160 8.00 19.41 12.23
N ILE A 161 8.22 18.50 11.27
CA ILE A 161 7.16 17.89 10.46
C ILE A 161 6.65 16.66 11.23
N SER A 162 5.38 16.67 11.58
CA SER A 162 4.70 15.50 12.16
C SER A 162 4.57 14.42 11.09
N HIS A 163 5.03 13.22 11.39
CA HIS A 163 5.09 12.15 10.38
C HIS A 163 4.74 10.78 10.94
N THR A 164 4.12 9.98 10.09
CA THR A 164 3.82 8.56 10.37
C THR A 164 4.13 7.73 9.13
N SER A 165 4.90 6.66 9.29
CA SER A 165 5.13 5.65 8.26
C SER A 165 4.28 4.42 8.52
N LEU A 166 3.50 3.99 7.52
CA LEU A 166 2.65 2.80 7.59
C LEU A 166 3.29 1.66 6.79
N ARG A 167 3.78 0.63 7.48
CA ARG A 167 4.33 -0.59 6.88
C ARG A 167 3.20 -1.57 6.66
N TYR A 168 2.54 -1.48 5.50
CA TYR A 168 1.42 -2.37 5.21
C TYR A 168 1.85 -3.63 4.47
N PHE A 169 1.03 -4.66 4.62
CA PHE A 169 1.20 -6.00 4.08
C PHE A 169 0.44 -6.14 2.75
N ASN A 170 -0.07 -7.33 2.43
CA ASN A 170 -0.69 -7.54 1.12
C ASN A 170 -2.10 -6.95 1.08
N VAL A 171 -2.33 -6.04 0.15
CA VAL A 171 -3.60 -5.32 0.03
C VAL A 171 -4.53 -6.00 -0.96
N VAL A 172 -5.79 -6.19 -0.57
CA VAL A 172 -6.82 -6.90 -1.36
C VAL A 172 -8.16 -6.17 -1.20
N GLY A 173 -9.10 -6.40 -2.10
CA GLY A 173 -10.46 -5.86 -2.02
C GLY A 173 -10.67 -4.57 -2.79
N SER A 174 -11.89 -4.10 -2.77
CA SER A 174 -12.26 -2.78 -3.28
C SER A 174 -13.50 -2.27 -2.56
N ALA A 175 -13.51 -0.99 -2.18
CA ALA A 175 -14.71 -0.36 -1.61
C ALA A 175 -15.70 0.06 -2.70
N ILE A 176 -15.20 0.36 -3.90
CA ILE A 176 -15.99 0.82 -5.05
C ILE A 176 -15.49 0.06 -6.29
N PRO A 177 -16.39 -0.43 -7.15
CA PRO A 177 -16.00 -1.22 -8.32
C PRO A 177 -14.94 -0.54 -9.21
N GLU A 178 -15.04 0.75 -9.45
CA GLU A 178 -14.11 1.49 -10.31
C GLU A 178 -12.69 1.61 -9.73
N PHE A 179 -12.54 1.37 -8.41
CA PHE A 179 -11.24 1.45 -7.72
C PHE A 179 -10.49 0.13 -7.69
N GLY A 180 -11.02 -0.94 -8.29
CA GLY A 180 -10.43 -2.26 -8.30
C GLY A 180 -8.93 -2.30 -8.62
N ASP A 181 -8.21 -3.28 -8.06
CA ASP A 181 -6.78 -3.46 -8.28
C ASP A 181 -6.54 -4.03 -9.69
N ASN A 182 -5.72 -3.32 -10.46
CA ASN A 182 -5.30 -3.72 -11.81
C ASN A 182 -3.82 -4.18 -11.88
N SER A 183 -3.22 -4.44 -10.72
CA SER A 183 -1.83 -4.86 -10.65
C SER A 183 -1.62 -6.24 -11.28
N LYS A 184 -0.56 -6.38 -12.07
CA LYS A 184 -0.16 -7.67 -12.64
C LYS A 184 0.65 -8.55 -11.67
N ASP A 185 1.05 -7.99 -10.53
CA ASP A 185 1.95 -8.64 -9.57
C ASP A 185 1.25 -9.14 -8.32
N ASN A 186 0.10 -8.54 -7.96
CA ASN A 186 -0.67 -8.94 -6.79
C ASN A 186 -1.42 -10.26 -7.04
N LEU A 187 -1.52 -11.11 -6.00
CA LEU A 187 -2.08 -12.46 -6.11
C LEU A 187 -3.49 -12.47 -6.71
N VAL A 188 -4.42 -11.73 -6.14
CA VAL A 188 -5.84 -11.82 -6.54
C VAL A 188 -6.08 -11.34 -7.97
N PRO A 189 -5.60 -10.15 -8.41
CA PRO A 189 -5.71 -9.76 -9.82
C PRO A 189 -5.01 -10.71 -10.78
N LYS A 190 -3.86 -11.28 -10.37
CA LYS A 190 -3.13 -12.28 -11.19
C LYS A 190 -3.95 -13.54 -11.40
N VAL A 191 -4.61 -14.03 -10.35
CA VAL A 191 -5.51 -15.19 -10.44
C VAL A 191 -6.69 -14.88 -11.36
N PHE A 192 -7.35 -13.75 -11.20
CA PHE A 192 -8.47 -13.37 -12.07
C PHE A 192 -8.04 -13.21 -13.53
N SER A 193 -6.86 -12.63 -13.78
CA SER A 193 -6.31 -12.51 -15.13
C SER A 193 -6.05 -13.87 -15.77
N ALA A 194 -5.46 -14.83 -15.05
CA ALA A 194 -5.25 -16.19 -15.54
C ALA A 194 -6.58 -16.85 -15.90
N LEU A 195 -7.58 -16.78 -15.02
CA LEU A 195 -8.90 -17.37 -15.27
C LEU A 195 -9.62 -16.77 -16.48
N LYS A 196 -9.46 -15.46 -16.73
CA LYS A 196 -10.00 -14.78 -17.92
C LYS A 196 -9.34 -15.26 -19.21
N SER A 197 -8.02 -15.52 -19.17
CA SER A 197 -7.27 -16.04 -20.31
C SER A 197 -7.52 -17.53 -20.56
N GLY A 198 -8.29 -18.19 -19.69
CA GLY A 198 -8.50 -19.65 -19.75
C GLY A 198 -7.33 -20.45 -19.17
N ASP A 199 -6.39 -19.77 -18.52
CA ASP A 199 -5.24 -20.38 -17.87
C ASP A 199 -5.57 -20.83 -16.44
N ARG A 200 -4.73 -21.73 -15.90
CA ARG A 200 -4.81 -22.16 -14.51
C ARG A 200 -3.93 -21.25 -13.63
N PRO A 201 -4.44 -20.75 -12.51
CA PRO A 201 -3.61 -19.96 -11.61
C PRO A 201 -2.49 -20.79 -10.97
N GLU A 202 -1.39 -20.13 -10.57
CA GLU A 202 -0.19 -20.77 -10.05
C GLU A 202 -0.01 -20.56 -8.55
N ILE A 203 0.35 -21.63 -7.84
CA ILE A 203 0.84 -21.62 -6.45
C ILE A 203 2.36 -21.86 -6.53
N TYR A 204 3.14 -20.89 -6.06
CA TYR A 204 4.61 -20.96 -6.11
C TYR A 204 5.16 -21.66 -4.86
N GLY A 205 5.56 -22.92 -5.04
CA GLY A 205 6.08 -23.80 -3.98
C GLY A 205 4.97 -24.46 -3.14
N GLU A 206 5.24 -25.70 -2.71
CA GLU A 206 4.34 -26.49 -1.86
C GLU A 206 5.09 -27.22 -0.73
N SER A 207 6.34 -26.85 -0.48
CA SER A 207 7.21 -27.49 0.50
C SER A 207 7.72 -26.54 1.56
N TYR A 208 7.02 -25.39 1.76
CA TYR A 208 7.34 -24.49 2.84
C TYR A 208 6.99 -25.12 4.21
N PRO A 209 7.70 -24.76 5.29
CA PRO A 209 7.40 -25.21 6.64
C PRO A 209 6.14 -24.50 7.20
N THR A 210 5.00 -24.74 6.57
CA THR A 210 3.68 -24.20 6.86
C THR A 210 2.66 -25.34 6.88
N PRO A 211 1.48 -25.20 7.49
CA PRO A 211 0.52 -26.30 7.64
C PRO A 211 0.10 -26.97 6.34
N ASP A 212 0.01 -26.22 5.22
CA ASP A 212 -0.41 -26.74 3.92
C ASP A 212 0.71 -26.73 2.87
N GLY A 213 1.92 -26.35 3.26
CA GLY A 213 3.11 -26.29 2.41
C GLY A 213 3.21 -25.05 1.53
N SER A 214 2.19 -24.18 1.47
CA SER A 214 2.26 -22.91 0.73
C SER A 214 2.64 -21.72 1.64
N CYS A 215 3.14 -20.62 1.05
CA CYS A 215 3.48 -19.43 1.83
C CYS A 215 2.27 -18.84 2.55
N ILE A 216 2.50 -18.32 3.77
CA ILE A 216 1.52 -17.57 4.55
C ILE A 216 1.83 -16.08 4.47
N ARG A 217 0.82 -15.27 4.17
CA ARG A 217 0.91 -13.81 4.10
C ARG A 217 -0.24 -13.16 4.87
N ASP A 218 0.00 -11.99 5.39
CA ASP A 218 -1.04 -11.14 5.94
C ASP A 218 -1.71 -10.37 4.79
N TYR A 219 -3.03 -10.48 4.70
CA TYR A 219 -3.84 -9.75 3.72
C TYR A 219 -4.77 -8.79 4.44
N ILE A 220 -4.81 -7.55 3.96
CA ILE A 220 -5.65 -6.49 4.51
C ILE A 220 -6.59 -5.94 3.43
N HIS A 221 -7.84 -5.68 3.80
CA HIS A 221 -8.76 -4.99 2.90
C HIS A 221 -8.30 -3.55 2.66
N VAL A 222 -8.34 -3.12 1.40
CA VAL A 222 -7.89 -1.77 1.02
C VAL A 222 -8.63 -0.65 1.75
N GLN A 223 -9.91 -0.84 2.11
CA GLN A 223 -10.66 0.13 2.88
C GLN A 223 -10.19 0.22 4.33
N ASP A 224 -9.85 -0.90 4.96
CA ASP A 224 -9.25 -0.89 6.29
C ASP A 224 -7.88 -0.18 6.28
N LEU A 225 -7.07 -0.43 5.26
CA LEU A 225 -5.82 0.29 5.04
C LEU A 225 -6.06 1.80 4.84
N ALA A 226 -7.07 2.19 4.06
CA ALA A 226 -7.40 3.61 3.89
C ALA A 226 -7.77 4.26 5.23
N LYS A 227 -8.57 3.60 6.06
CA LYS A 227 -8.90 4.06 7.42
C LYS A 227 -7.68 4.16 8.33
N ALA A 228 -6.68 3.26 8.17
CA ALA A 228 -5.41 3.38 8.89
C ALA A 228 -4.65 4.67 8.52
N HIS A 229 -4.65 5.05 7.23
CA HIS A 229 -4.07 6.32 6.80
C HIS A 229 -4.78 7.53 7.42
N ILE A 230 -6.11 7.48 7.53
CA ILE A 230 -6.88 8.55 8.17
C ILE A 230 -6.59 8.63 9.67
N ALA A 231 -6.50 7.49 10.36
CA ALA A 231 -6.16 7.46 11.78
C ALA A 231 -4.74 8.03 12.03
N ALA A 232 -3.78 7.65 11.19
CA ALA A 232 -2.42 8.18 11.22
C ALA A 232 -2.37 9.69 10.94
N LEU A 233 -3.14 10.17 9.96
CA LEU A 233 -3.26 11.60 9.66
C LEU A 233 -3.81 12.39 10.85
N LYS A 234 -4.93 11.95 11.44
CA LYS A 234 -5.52 12.57 12.63
C LYS A 234 -4.53 12.61 13.81
N ARG A 235 -3.74 11.56 13.99
CA ARG A 235 -2.68 11.52 15.01
C ARG A 235 -1.60 12.58 14.74
N CYS A 236 -1.16 12.71 13.49
CA CYS A 236 -0.19 13.74 13.09
C CYS A 236 -0.73 15.16 13.25
N GLU A 237 -2.01 15.38 13.00
CA GLU A 237 -2.67 16.70 13.15
C GLU A 237 -2.91 17.09 14.62
N SER A 238 -2.97 16.12 15.54
CA SER A 238 -3.17 16.38 16.97
C SER A 238 -1.93 16.89 17.71
N GLY A 239 -0.78 16.92 17.05
CA GLY A 239 0.50 17.39 17.61
C GLY A 239 1.70 16.71 16.97
N PHE A 240 2.91 17.13 17.35
CA PHE A 240 4.13 16.52 16.79
C PHE A 240 4.18 15.02 17.08
N THR A 241 4.32 14.24 16.02
CA THR A 241 4.42 12.78 16.06
C THR A 241 5.55 12.33 15.15
N SER A 242 6.33 11.34 15.61
CA SER A 242 7.29 10.58 14.81
C SER A 242 6.99 9.10 15.10
N ALA A 243 6.30 8.43 14.18
CA ALA A 243 5.82 7.07 14.44
C ALA A 243 5.89 6.17 13.21
N ILE A 244 6.04 4.87 13.48
CA ILE A 244 5.94 3.81 12.47
C ILE A 244 4.92 2.82 12.99
N TYR A 245 4.03 2.33 12.11
CA TYR A 245 3.04 1.30 12.43
C TYR A 245 3.00 0.22 11.36
N ASN A 246 2.91 -1.03 11.80
CA ASN A 246 2.50 -2.12 10.94
C ASN A 246 1.00 -2.06 10.68
N VAL A 247 0.60 -2.32 9.43
CA VAL A 247 -0.80 -2.29 9.01
C VAL A 247 -1.11 -3.55 8.23
N GLY A 248 -1.70 -4.50 8.91
CA GLY A 248 -2.14 -5.80 8.37
C GLY A 248 -3.48 -6.18 9.00
N SER A 249 -3.93 -7.39 8.73
CA SER A 249 -5.06 -7.98 9.44
C SER A 249 -4.66 -8.58 10.78
N GLY A 250 -3.36 -8.78 11.03
CA GLY A 250 -2.85 -9.54 12.15
C GLY A 250 -3.11 -11.05 12.02
N ARG A 251 -3.57 -11.48 10.84
CA ARG A 251 -3.88 -12.88 10.51
C ARG A 251 -3.14 -13.30 9.26
N GLY A 252 -2.57 -14.50 9.30
CA GLY A 252 -1.95 -15.09 8.13
C GLY A 252 -2.95 -15.95 7.36
N TYR A 253 -2.93 -15.82 6.05
CA TYR A 253 -3.63 -16.73 5.15
C TYR A 253 -2.63 -17.37 4.21
N SER A 254 -2.72 -18.68 4.02
CA SER A 254 -1.89 -19.37 3.06
C SER A 254 -2.34 -19.07 1.62
N VAL A 255 -1.45 -19.27 0.66
CA VAL A 255 -1.82 -19.10 -0.76
C VAL A 255 -2.91 -20.10 -1.16
N LYS A 256 -2.91 -21.33 -0.60
CA LYS A 256 -3.97 -22.30 -0.84
C LYS A 256 -5.32 -21.86 -0.25
N GLU A 257 -5.35 -21.28 0.94
CA GLU A 257 -6.57 -20.70 1.52
C GLU A 257 -7.12 -19.56 0.65
N MET A 258 -6.24 -18.70 0.11
CA MET A 258 -6.65 -17.67 -0.84
C MET A 258 -7.28 -18.25 -2.12
N MET A 259 -6.68 -19.31 -2.69
CA MET A 259 -7.23 -19.99 -3.88
C MET A 259 -8.59 -20.64 -3.60
N ASN A 260 -8.73 -21.26 -2.42
CA ASN A 260 -10.00 -21.86 -2.00
C ASN A 260 -11.09 -20.79 -1.85
N GLN A 261 -10.80 -19.67 -1.19
CA GLN A 261 -11.77 -18.58 -1.05
C GLN A 261 -12.17 -17.98 -2.41
N ILE A 262 -11.22 -17.86 -3.35
CA ILE A 262 -11.53 -17.42 -4.72
C ILE A 262 -12.46 -18.45 -5.42
N SER A 263 -12.18 -19.75 -5.28
CA SER A 263 -13.06 -20.79 -5.82
C SER A 263 -14.49 -20.70 -5.27
N GLU A 264 -14.63 -20.51 -3.95
CA GLU A 264 -15.93 -20.33 -3.28
C GLU A 264 -16.66 -19.08 -3.80
N THR A 265 -15.97 -17.94 -3.90
CA THR A 265 -16.57 -16.68 -4.41
C THR A 265 -17.03 -16.83 -5.87
N LEU A 266 -16.28 -17.57 -6.69
CA LEU A 266 -16.63 -17.79 -8.10
C LEU A 266 -17.67 -18.92 -8.29
N GLY A 267 -17.96 -19.70 -7.25
CA GLY A 267 -18.83 -20.89 -7.35
C GLY A 267 -18.28 -21.98 -8.27
N LYS A 268 -16.98 -22.05 -8.49
CA LYS A 268 -16.32 -23.05 -9.35
C LYS A 268 -14.91 -23.36 -8.86
N ASP A 269 -14.46 -24.59 -9.11
CA ASP A 269 -13.07 -24.96 -8.88
C ASP A 269 -12.16 -24.24 -9.90
N ILE A 270 -11.18 -23.46 -9.41
CA ILE A 270 -10.19 -22.77 -10.23
C ILE A 270 -8.99 -23.64 -10.56
N ASN A 271 -8.88 -24.83 -9.93
CA ASN A 271 -7.92 -25.89 -10.24
C ASN A 271 -6.47 -25.38 -10.40
N PRO A 272 -5.87 -24.77 -9.35
CA PRO A 272 -4.55 -24.17 -9.45
C PRO A 272 -3.46 -25.24 -9.72
N ILE A 273 -2.37 -24.83 -10.35
CA ILE A 273 -1.17 -25.65 -10.53
C ILE A 273 -0.05 -25.22 -9.61
N VAL A 274 0.80 -26.17 -9.23
CA VAL A 274 2.00 -25.87 -8.44
C VAL A 274 3.14 -25.52 -9.39
N ALA A 275 3.74 -24.36 -9.18
CA ALA A 275 4.94 -23.89 -9.86
C ALA A 275 6.15 -23.94 -8.91
N PRO A 276 7.38 -23.90 -9.41
CA PRO A 276 8.59 -23.84 -8.58
C PRO A 276 8.54 -22.68 -7.58
N ALA A 277 9.05 -22.90 -6.36
CA ALA A 277 9.18 -21.85 -5.35
C ALA A 277 10.01 -20.67 -5.87
N ARG A 278 9.64 -19.46 -5.49
CA ARG A 278 10.40 -18.25 -5.84
C ARG A 278 11.60 -18.11 -4.90
N ALA A 279 12.74 -17.77 -5.47
CA ALA A 279 13.93 -17.49 -4.65
C ALA A 279 13.69 -16.30 -3.71
N GLY A 280 14.00 -16.49 -2.43
CA GLY A 280 13.85 -15.44 -1.40
C GLY A 280 12.44 -15.30 -0.79
N ASP A 281 11.45 -16.11 -1.21
CA ASP A 281 10.14 -16.09 -0.57
C ASP A 281 10.24 -16.62 0.88
N SER A 282 9.80 -15.81 1.83
CA SER A 282 9.65 -16.22 3.23
C SER A 282 8.47 -17.20 3.37
N PRO A 283 8.60 -18.26 4.19
CA PRO A 283 7.47 -19.14 4.49
C PRO A 283 6.27 -18.40 5.10
N LYS A 284 6.53 -17.39 5.94
CA LYS A 284 5.50 -16.67 6.68
C LYS A 284 5.90 -15.21 6.87
N LEU A 285 4.94 -14.30 6.69
CA LEU A 285 5.10 -12.89 7.04
C LEU A 285 3.74 -12.29 7.43
N ILE A 286 3.56 -12.02 8.73
CA ILE A 286 2.32 -11.53 9.34
C ILE A 286 2.64 -10.30 10.20
N ALA A 287 1.75 -9.31 10.23
CA ALA A 287 1.88 -8.11 11.05
C ALA A 287 1.51 -8.38 12.52
N SER A 288 2.31 -7.90 13.47
CA SER A 288 1.77 -7.51 14.77
C SER A 288 1.09 -6.14 14.62
N ILE A 289 -0.18 -6.05 14.97
CA ILE A 289 -0.98 -4.81 14.89
C ILE A 289 -1.26 -4.20 16.27
N GLU A 290 -0.65 -4.73 17.32
CA GLU A 290 -0.89 -4.29 18.69
C GLU A 290 -0.57 -2.81 18.92
N LYS A 291 0.50 -2.31 18.28
CA LYS A 291 0.93 -0.92 18.42
C LYS A 291 -0.09 0.04 17.82
N ILE A 292 -0.54 -0.20 16.59
CA ILE A 292 -1.51 0.69 15.92
C ILE A 292 -2.88 0.62 16.61
N GLU A 293 -3.30 -0.56 17.10
CA GLU A 293 -4.54 -0.71 17.86
C GLU A 293 -4.48 0.09 19.16
N ARG A 294 -3.41 -0.04 19.93
CA ARG A 294 -3.23 0.65 21.22
C ARG A 294 -3.13 2.17 21.04
N GLU A 295 -2.39 2.66 20.05
CA GLU A 295 -2.03 4.07 19.94
C GLU A 295 -3.00 4.88 19.07
N LEU A 296 -3.64 4.26 18.07
CA LEU A 296 -4.57 4.91 17.15
C LEU A 296 -6.02 4.44 17.34
N GLY A 297 -6.28 3.38 18.13
CA GLY A 297 -7.60 2.77 18.26
C GLY A 297 -8.09 2.12 16.95
N TRP A 298 -7.20 1.93 15.99
CA TRP A 298 -7.53 1.34 14.70
C TRP A 298 -7.32 -0.17 14.72
N LYS A 299 -8.26 -0.89 14.07
CA LYS A 299 -8.11 -2.31 13.78
C LYS A 299 -8.85 -2.69 12.49
N PRO A 300 -8.37 -3.74 11.80
CA PRO A 300 -9.03 -4.25 10.61
C PRO A 300 -10.36 -4.92 10.97
N VAL A 301 -11.33 -4.81 10.07
CA VAL A 301 -12.66 -5.41 10.29
C VAL A 301 -13.04 -6.40 9.20
N ALA A 302 -12.48 -6.29 8.00
CA ALA A 302 -12.86 -7.13 6.87
C ALA A 302 -12.37 -8.58 7.02
N THR A 303 -13.24 -9.52 6.67
CA THR A 303 -12.93 -10.95 6.58
C THR A 303 -12.27 -11.30 5.25
N LEU A 304 -11.65 -12.49 5.15
CA LEU A 304 -11.09 -12.99 3.89
C LEU A 304 -12.16 -13.04 2.78
N LYS A 305 -13.36 -13.52 3.15
CA LYS A 305 -14.49 -13.59 2.21
C LYS A 305 -14.83 -12.21 1.64
N GLU A 306 -14.97 -11.19 2.49
CA GLU A 306 -15.28 -9.82 2.05
C GLU A 306 -14.16 -9.24 1.18
N MET A 307 -12.89 -9.53 1.48
CA MET A 307 -11.75 -9.13 0.66
C MET A 307 -11.86 -9.69 -0.77
N ILE A 308 -12.16 -10.99 -0.91
CA ILE A 308 -12.24 -11.65 -2.22
C ILE A 308 -13.52 -11.26 -2.94
N ASP A 309 -14.66 -11.24 -2.25
CA ASP A 309 -15.95 -10.88 -2.86
C ASP A 309 -15.91 -9.46 -3.44
N SER A 310 -15.38 -8.49 -2.70
CA SER A 310 -15.25 -7.11 -3.18
C SER A 310 -14.25 -6.97 -4.33
N SER A 311 -13.16 -7.76 -4.32
CA SER A 311 -12.22 -7.83 -5.44
C SER A 311 -12.90 -8.35 -6.70
N TRP A 312 -13.70 -9.41 -6.56
CA TRP A 312 -14.42 -9.99 -7.69
C TRP A 312 -15.52 -9.05 -8.21
N ALA A 313 -16.24 -8.39 -7.34
CA ALA A 313 -17.24 -7.40 -7.74
C ALA A 313 -16.63 -6.26 -8.57
N ALA A 314 -15.46 -5.77 -8.14
CA ALA A 314 -14.73 -4.74 -8.89
C ALA A 314 -14.18 -5.26 -10.23
N GLU A 315 -13.68 -6.48 -10.26
CA GLU A 315 -13.17 -7.12 -11.49
C GLU A 315 -14.31 -7.33 -12.51
N SER A 316 -15.48 -7.81 -12.03
CA SER A 316 -16.64 -8.08 -12.87
C SER A 316 -17.28 -6.83 -13.45
N ALA A 317 -17.28 -5.72 -12.71
CA ALA A 317 -17.80 -4.44 -13.16
C ALA A 317 -16.91 -3.76 -14.23
N ASN A 318 -15.68 -4.21 -14.39
CA ASN A 318 -14.72 -3.69 -15.36
C ASN A 318 -14.52 -4.63 -16.57
N LEU A 319 -15.38 -5.66 -16.71
CA LEU A 319 -15.47 -6.54 -17.87
C LEU A 319 -16.39 -5.94 -18.95
#